data_133eab874a0df6676be5d9b18d645fae
#
_entry.id   133eab874a0df6676be5d9b18d645fae
#
_cell.length_a   1.000
_cell.length_b   1.000
_cell.length_c   1.000
_cell.angle_alpha   90.00
_cell.angle_beta   90.00
_cell.angle_gamma   90.00
#
_symmetry.space_group_name_H-M   'P 1'
#
loop_
_entity.id
_entity.type
_entity.pdbx_description
1 polymer ?
#
loop_
_entity_poly.entity_id
_entity_poly.type
_entity_poly.pdbx_seq_one_letter_code
_entity_poly.pdbx_strand_id
1 'polypeptide(L)' 'MESTEIIKNAGLKITPQRKVVYQVMMELRHAAIDEIIKCVQSKNNEITISTIYRILDSFCKANLLSLVFHPDS' A
#
# COMPACT_ATOMS: atom_id res chain seq x y z
N MET A 1 -16.67 1.72 -3.61
CA MET A 1 -16.01 0.61 -4.32
C MET A 1 -15.02 -0.06 -3.40
N GLU A 2 -15.05 -1.35 -3.36
CA GLU A 2 -14.17 -2.09 -2.44
C GLU A 2 -12.75 -2.13 -2.98
N SER A 3 -11.78 -2.15 -2.04
CA SER A 3 -10.37 -2.22 -2.38
C SER A 3 -10.04 -3.48 -3.20
N THR A 4 -10.76 -4.57 -2.95
CA THR A 4 -10.56 -5.81 -3.69
C THR A 4 -10.78 -5.62 -5.19
N GLU A 5 -11.84 -4.93 -5.57
CA GLU A 5 -12.13 -4.69 -6.99
C GLU A 5 -11.10 -3.78 -7.63
N ILE A 6 -10.66 -2.76 -6.91
CA ILE A 6 -9.68 -1.82 -7.44
C ILE A 6 -8.36 -2.55 -7.70
N ILE A 7 -7.90 -3.36 -6.76
CA ILE A 7 -6.66 -4.11 -6.91
C ILE A 7 -6.78 -5.11 -8.06
N LYS A 8 -7.90 -5.81 -8.15
CA LYS A 8 -8.13 -6.79 -9.21
C LYS A 8 -8.15 -6.13 -10.58
N ASN A 9 -8.85 -5.00 -10.70
CA ASN A 9 -8.95 -4.30 -11.98
C ASN A 9 -7.61 -3.75 -12.45
N ALA A 10 -6.69 -3.52 -11.53
CA ALA A 10 -5.33 -3.08 -11.86
C ALA A 10 -4.43 -4.22 -12.32
N GLY A 11 -4.96 -5.45 -12.36
CA GLY A 11 -4.18 -6.61 -12.76
C GLY A 11 -3.32 -7.21 -11.67
N LEU A 12 -3.55 -6.82 -10.43
CA LEU A 12 -2.77 -7.32 -9.30
C LEU A 12 -3.52 -8.45 -8.60
N LYS A 13 -2.75 -9.36 -8.05
CA LYS A 13 -3.34 -10.42 -7.25
C LYS A 13 -3.88 -9.86 -5.94
N ILE A 14 -5.02 -10.37 -5.53
CA ILE A 14 -5.60 -9.97 -4.26
C ILE A 14 -4.98 -10.83 -3.17
N THR A 15 -4.32 -10.17 -2.22
CA THR A 15 -3.77 -10.84 -1.04
C THR A 15 -4.19 -10.06 0.19
N PRO A 16 -4.28 -10.71 1.36
CA PRO A 16 -4.61 -10.00 2.59
C PRO A 16 -3.67 -8.82 2.85
N GLN A 17 -2.39 -9.00 2.54
CA GLN A 17 -1.39 -7.96 2.75
C GLN A 17 -1.66 -6.75 1.87
N ARG A 18 -1.95 -6.97 0.58
CA ARG A 18 -2.28 -5.87 -0.32
C ARG A 18 -3.52 -5.12 0.12
N LYS A 19 -4.52 -5.85 0.59
CA LYS A 19 -5.73 -5.21 1.07
C LYS A 19 -5.46 -4.33 2.29
N VAL A 20 -4.65 -4.80 3.21
CA VAL A 20 -4.29 -4.01 4.40
C VAL A 20 -3.56 -2.74 3.99
N VAL A 21 -2.56 -2.86 3.12
CA VAL A 21 -1.79 -1.71 2.68
C VAL A 21 -2.69 -0.71 1.96
N TYR A 22 -3.55 -1.19 1.08
CA TYR A 22 -4.45 -0.31 0.35
C TYR A 22 -5.39 0.43 1.30
N GLN A 23 -5.95 -0.26 2.29
CA GLN A 23 -6.83 0.36 3.26
C GLN A 23 -6.12 1.45 4.06
N VAL A 24 -4.89 1.17 4.50
CA VAL A 24 -4.10 2.15 5.23
C VAL A 24 -3.88 3.40 4.37
N MET A 25 -3.56 3.21 3.11
CA MET A 25 -3.33 4.34 2.23
C MET A 25 -4.58 5.19 2.03
N MET A 26 -5.73 4.54 1.93
CA MET A 26 -6.99 5.27 1.80
C MET A 26 -7.33 6.03 3.07
N GLU A 27 -6.97 5.49 4.22
CA GLU A 27 -7.21 6.16 5.50
C GLU A 27 -6.30 7.36 5.69
N LEU A 28 -5.04 7.21 5.35
CA LEU A 28 -4.04 8.24 5.63
C LEU A 28 -3.88 9.27 4.51
N ARG A 29 -4.21 8.90 3.30
CA ARG A 29 -4.18 9.74 2.10
C ARG A 29 -2.85 10.43 1.80
N HIS A 30 -2.43 11.36 2.63
CA HIS A 30 -1.21 12.17 2.39
C HIS A 30 -0.12 11.86 3.40
N ALA A 31 -0.12 10.66 3.92
CA ALA A 31 0.86 10.30 4.93
C ALA A 31 2.22 10.00 4.32
N ALA A 32 3.26 10.19 5.10
CA ALA A 32 4.59 9.77 4.72
C ALA A 32 4.68 8.24 4.76
N ILE A 33 5.66 7.71 4.05
CA ILE A 33 5.85 6.26 3.99
C ILE A 33 6.04 5.67 5.39
N ASP A 34 6.77 6.36 6.26
CA ASP A 34 6.98 5.89 7.63
C ASP A 34 5.67 5.70 8.37
N GLU A 35 4.74 6.61 8.17
CA GLU A 35 3.43 6.51 8.81
C GLU A 35 2.63 5.35 8.25
N ILE A 36 2.72 5.14 6.93
CA ILE A 36 2.05 4.01 6.29
C ILE A 36 2.59 2.70 6.84
N ILE A 37 3.90 2.59 6.94
CA ILE A 37 4.54 1.38 7.47
C ILE A 37 4.09 1.11 8.90
N LYS A 38 4.11 2.13 9.74
CA LYS A 38 3.69 1.98 11.13
C LYS A 38 2.24 1.54 11.22
N CYS A 39 1.38 2.13 10.42
CA CYS A 39 -0.04 1.82 10.45
C CYS A 39 -0.29 0.39 9.95
N VAL A 40 0.38 -0.01 8.88
CA VAL A 40 0.24 -1.37 8.34
C VAL A 40 0.70 -2.39 9.38
N GLN A 41 1.85 -2.17 10.00
CA GLN A 41 2.36 -3.09 10.99
C GLN A 41 1.54 -3.10 12.27
N SER A 42 0.86 -2.01 12.56
CA SER A 42 -0.08 -1.97 13.67
C SER A 42 -1.29 -2.87 13.42
N LYS A 43 -1.72 -2.96 12.17
CA LYS A 43 -2.84 -3.83 11.80
C LYS A 43 -2.42 -5.28 11.62
N ASN A 44 -1.21 -5.49 11.13
CA ASN A 44 -0.67 -6.83 10.89
C ASN A 44 0.84 -6.79 11.00
N ASN A 45 1.33 -7.19 12.17
CA ASN A 45 2.77 -7.11 12.46
C ASN A 45 3.59 -8.17 11.74
N GLU A 46 2.95 -9.10 11.04
CA GLU A 46 3.68 -10.10 10.26
C GLU A 46 4.16 -9.55 8.92
N ILE A 47 3.60 -8.43 8.47
CA ILE A 47 4.00 -7.82 7.22
C ILE A 47 5.31 -7.07 7.44
N THR A 48 6.35 -7.48 6.72
CA THR A 48 7.67 -6.86 6.86
C THR A 48 7.70 -5.55 6.09
N ILE A 49 8.68 -4.70 6.44
CA ILE A 49 8.89 -3.43 5.76
C ILE A 49 9.18 -3.66 4.28
N SER A 50 10.00 -4.65 3.97
CA SER A 50 10.30 -5.00 2.57
C SER A 50 9.05 -5.34 1.78
N THR A 51 8.15 -6.09 2.40
CA THR A 51 6.88 -6.47 1.75
C THR A 51 6.03 -5.22 1.51
N ILE A 52 5.98 -4.30 2.48
CA ILE A 52 5.21 -3.08 2.32
C ILE A 52 5.73 -2.26 1.14
N TYR A 53 7.05 -2.10 1.04
CA TYR A 53 7.65 -1.38 -0.08
C TYR A 53 7.32 -2.01 -1.43
N ARG A 54 7.36 -3.34 -1.50
CA ARG A 54 7.01 -4.05 -2.74
C ARG A 54 5.56 -3.82 -3.12
N ILE A 55 4.68 -3.85 -2.14
CA ILE A 55 3.26 -3.64 -2.40
C ILE A 55 3.02 -2.20 -2.86
N LEU A 56 3.61 -1.23 -2.18
CA LEU A 56 3.48 0.17 -2.58
C LEU A 56 4.03 0.40 -3.98
N ASP A 57 5.17 -0.20 -4.30
CA ASP A 57 5.74 -0.09 -5.63
C ASP A 57 4.81 -0.67 -6.70
N SER A 58 4.22 -1.82 -6.43
CA SER A 58 3.29 -2.41 -7.38
C SER A 58 2.03 -1.55 -7.57
N PHE A 59 1.57 -0.89 -6.52
CA PHE A 59 0.43 0.02 -6.64
C PHE A 59 0.81 1.25 -7.48
N CYS A 60 2.01 1.77 -7.31
CA CYS A 60 2.48 2.89 -8.11
C CYS A 60 2.57 2.51 -9.59
N LYS A 61 3.11 1.35 -9.88
CA LYS A 61 3.23 0.88 -11.26
C LYS A 61 1.88 0.63 -11.90
N ALA A 62 0.89 0.28 -11.11
CA ALA A 62 -0.47 0.07 -11.60
C ALA A 62 -1.30 1.35 -11.62
N ASN A 63 -0.68 2.50 -11.33
CA ASN A 63 -1.35 3.80 -11.28
C ASN A 63 -2.47 3.88 -10.24
N LEU A 64 -2.41 3.07 -9.21
CA LEU A 64 -3.37 3.15 -8.11
C LEU A 64 -3.00 4.24 -7.12
N LEU A 65 -1.75 4.68 -7.15
CA LEU A 65 -1.24 5.66 -6.21
C LEU A 65 -0.53 6.77 -6.96
N SER A 66 -0.79 7.98 -6.50
CA SER A 66 -0.05 9.16 -6.97
C SER A 66 1.09 9.50 -6.02
N LEU A 67 1.57 8.51 -5.29
CA LEU A 67 2.65 8.74 -4.35
C LEU A 67 3.93 9.02 -5.09
N VAL A 68 4.50 10.15 -4.80
CA VAL A 68 5.82 10.48 -5.33
C VAL A 68 6.81 9.99 -4.30
N PHE A 69 7.49 8.90 -4.63
CA PHE A 69 8.54 8.39 -3.78
C PHE A 69 9.81 9.18 -4.05
N HIS A 70 10.23 9.92 -3.06
CA HIS A 70 11.52 10.59 -3.11
C HIS A 70 12.37 10.00 -1.98
N PRO A 71 12.96 8.85 -2.20
CA PRO A 71 13.71 8.19 -1.12
C PRO A 71 14.95 8.96 -0.72
N ASP A 72 15.38 9.90 -1.53
CA ASP A 72 16.60 10.67 -1.30
C ASP A 72 16.32 12.09 -0.82
N SER A 73 15.11 12.45 -0.58
CA SER A 73 14.80 13.81 -0.12
C SER A 73 14.31 13.84 1.31
#